data_ddf9ef2366a9969dd6de04d110dfbda7
#
_entry.id   ddf9ef2366a9969dd6de04d110dfbda7
#
_cell.length_a   1.000
_cell.length_b   1.000
_cell.length_c   1.000
_cell.angle_alpha   90.00
_cell.angle_beta   90.00
_cell.angle_gamma   90.00
#
_symmetry.space_group_name_H-M   'P 1'
#
loop_
_entity.id
_entity.type
_entity.pdbx_description
1 polymer ?
#
loop_
_entity_poly.entity_id
_entity_poly.type
_entity_poly.pdbx_seq_one_letter_code
_entity_poly.pdbx_strand_id
1 'polypeptide(L)'
;MYNSRVFCILLTLTLAIGMVFNAAEAVDQISLSTSSDIYYDGDYVVIFGTVNTIFENMPITIQIYHNSNLVDVAQVTVAQDGTFVKSFNAVGQQWSEEGTYIIRVQYTPTQIGETTFEFFSQVIDKSSAVYPVQIPNSGTFDVGYTIRGGDVTVIDMNQDRYSLLIKTTMNANGNLILKLPRESFDAQSDGKDNTFIILISKENNEPEDFAQVEYEEIATSPEYRTILIPLEEGDKWVEVIGTYVIPEFGSVVIIILVVAVSSAIIISKSRFSVRYN
;
A
#
# COMPACT_ATOMS: atom_id res chain seq x y z
N MET A 1 -35.02 67.04 23.96
CA MET A 1 -35.37 65.72 23.38
C MET A 1 -34.61 65.40 22.08
N TYR A 2 -33.50 66.04 21.78
CA TYR A 2 -32.74 65.80 20.54
C TYR A 2 -31.52 64.88 20.72
N ASN A 3 -31.03 64.72 21.93
CA ASN A 3 -29.76 63.99 22.18
C ASN A 3 -29.88 62.44 22.33
N SER A 4 -31.09 61.92 22.55
CA SER A 4 -31.28 60.49 22.75
C SER A 4 -31.18 59.66 21.44
N ARG A 5 -31.66 60.21 20.31
CA ARG A 5 -31.62 59.50 19.02
C ARG A 5 -30.24 59.49 18.39
N VAL A 6 -29.44 60.53 18.58
CA VAL A 6 -28.05 60.62 18.12
C VAL A 6 -27.15 59.68 18.92
N PHE A 7 -27.41 59.54 20.22
CA PHE A 7 -26.66 58.62 21.10
C PHE A 7 -26.92 57.15 20.76
N CYS A 8 -28.16 56.77 20.41
CA CYS A 8 -28.48 55.42 19.96
C CYS A 8 -27.85 55.09 18.59
N ILE A 9 -27.78 56.02 17.66
CA ILE A 9 -27.17 55.83 16.34
C ILE A 9 -25.64 55.70 16.46
N LEU A 10 -24.99 56.49 17.31
CA LEU A 10 -23.57 56.33 17.62
C LEU A 10 -23.24 55.02 18.33
N LEU A 11 -24.10 54.55 19.26
CA LEU A 11 -23.90 53.30 19.96
C LEU A 11 -24.08 52.08 19.02
N THR A 12 -25.02 52.14 18.08
CA THR A 12 -25.19 51.07 17.07
C THR A 12 -24.07 51.04 16.05
N LEU A 13 -23.48 52.19 15.68
CA LEU A 13 -22.38 52.29 14.75
C LEU A 13 -21.07 51.79 15.38
N THR A 14 -20.84 52.00 16.68
CA THR A 14 -19.66 51.47 17.38
C THR A 14 -19.76 49.97 17.63
N LEU A 15 -20.95 49.40 17.73
CA LEU A 15 -21.14 47.93 17.90
C LEU A 15 -20.90 47.18 16.56
N ALA A 16 -21.12 47.84 15.42
CA ALA A 16 -20.89 47.25 14.10
C ALA A 16 -19.41 47.21 13.65
N ILE A 17 -18.54 48.01 14.27
CA ILE A 17 -17.10 48.01 13.95
C ILE A 17 -16.30 46.99 14.77
N GLY A 18 -16.91 46.36 15.80
CA GLY A 18 -16.26 45.39 16.68
C GLY A 18 -16.21 43.96 16.17
N MET A 19 -16.81 43.60 15.03
CA MET A 19 -16.64 42.30 14.40
C MET A 19 -15.42 42.31 13.48
N VAL A 20 -14.24 42.41 14.06
CA VAL A 20 -13.03 41.93 13.40
C VAL A 20 -13.19 40.44 13.27
N PHE A 21 -13.59 39.97 12.10
CA PHE A 21 -13.42 38.57 11.74
C PHE A 21 -11.91 38.30 11.78
N ASN A 22 -11.44 37.67 12.88
CA ASN A 22 -10.21 36.96 12.80
C ASN A 22 -10.50 35.84 11.80
N ALA A 23 -10.13 36.01 10.54
CA ALA A 23 -9.92 34.91 9.64
C ALA A 23 -8.82 34.06 10.33
N ALA A 24 -9.22 32.98 10.99
CA ALA A 24 -8.26 31.95 11.35
C ALA A 24 -7.61 31.56 10.03
N GLU A 25 -6.34 31.88 9.86
CA GLU A 25 -5.55 31.31 8.77
C GLU A 25 -5.73 29.80 8.95
N ALA A 26 -6.30 29.14 7.94
CA ALA A 26 -6.36 27.70 7.91
C ALA A 26 -4.90 27.24 7.92
N VAL A 27 -4.43 26.79 9.07
CA VAL A 27 -3.12 26.17 9.17
C VAL A 27 -3.20 24.98 8.23
N ASP A 28 -2.29 24.96 7.28
CA ASP A 28 -2.18 23.90 6.28
C ASP A 28 -1.82 22.62 7.06
N GLN A 29 -2.84 21.87 7.47
CA GLN A 29 -2.71 20.73 8.37
C GLN A 29 -2.35 19.51 7.55
N ILE A 30 -1.43 18.71 8.09
CA ILE A 30 -1.16 17.36 7.60
C ILE A 30 -2.31 16.48 8.11
N SER A 31 -3.05 15.83 7.21
CA SER A 31 -3.94 14.75 7.57
C SER A 31 -3.09 13.50 7.82
N LEU A 32 -3.31 12.82 8.94
CA LEU A 32 -2.47 11.73 9.39
C LEU A 32 -3.32 10.63 10.03
N SER A 33 -3.05 9.38 9.66
CA SER A 33 -3.70 8.20 10.24
C SER A 33 -2.74 7.01 10.23
N THR A 34 -3.12 5.99 10.97
CA THR A 34 -2.46 4.67 11.02
C THR A 34 -3.41 3.60 10.48
N SER A 35 -2.87 2.48 10.00
CA SER A 35 -3.68 1.35 9.54
C SER A 35 -4.44 0.65 10.65
N SER A 36 -4.03 0.85 11.91
CA SER A 36 -4.69 0.31 13.10
C SER A 36 -4.47 1.26 14.27
N ASP A 37 -5.41 1.25 15.24
CA ASP A 37 -5.24 1.93 16.52
C ASP A 37 -4.42 1.10 17.51
N ILE A 38 -4.17 -0.19 17.22
CA ILE A 38 -3.45 -1.14 18.08
C ILE A 38 -2.43 -1.90 17.26
N TYR A 39 -1.20 -2.01 17.78
CA TYR A 39 -0.11 -2.80 17.22
C TYR A 39 0.56 -3.67 18.27
N TYR A 40 1.21 -4.75 17.80
CA TYR A 40 1.88 -5.72 18.66
C TYR A 40 3.36 -5.87 18.26
N ASP A 41 4.16 -6.53 19.12
CA ASP A 41 5.56 -6.80 18.82
C ASP A 41 5.74 -7.54 17.49
N GLY A 42 6.56 -6.95 16.63
CA GLY A 42 6.83 -7.41 15.26
C GLY A 42 5.78 -7.05 14.22
N ASP A 43 4.79 -6.21 14.54
CA ASP A 43 3.89 -5.61 13.55
C ASP A 43 4.61 -4.54 12.74
N TYR A 44 4.02 -4.23 11.57
CA TYR A 44 4.36 -3.04 10.83
C TYR A 44 3.37 -1.92 11.15
N VAL A 45 3.87 -0.86 11.78
CA VAL A 45 3.10 0.38 12.00
C VAL A 45 3.08 1.13 10.69
N VAL A 46 1.96 1.07 9.96
CA VAL A 46 1.80 1.75 8.67
C VAL A 46 1.14 3.09 8.90
N ILE A 47 1.79 4.15 8.45
CA ILE A 47 1.39 5.55 8.63
C ILE A 47 1.03 6.13 7.27
N PHE A 48 -0.17 6.67 7.14
CA PHE A 48 -0.66 7.36 5.96
C PHE A 48 -0.84 8.83 6.25
N GLY A 49 -0.66 9.64 5.23
CA GLY A 49 -0.99 11.04 5.37
C GLY A 49 -1.12 11.76 4.05
N THR A 50 -1.72 12.95 4.12
CA THR A 50 -1.83 13.85 2.98
C THR A 50 -1.41 15.26 3.37
N VAL A 51 -0.84 15.97 2.42
CA VAL A 51 -0.52 17.39 2.50
C VAL A 51 -1.23 18.14 1.38
N ASN A 52 -1.69 19.36 1.67
CA ASN A 52 -2.37 20.18 0.68
C ASN A 52 -1.39 20.90 -0.26
N THR A 53 -0.17 21.16 0.21
CA THR A 53 0.87 21.86 -0.55
C THR A 53 2.11 21.00 -0.68
N ILE A 54 2.55 20.73 -1.91
CA ILE A 54 3.72 19.90 -2.19
C ILE A 54 4.92 20.80 -2.44
N PHE A 55 6.04 20.53 -1.76
CA PHE A 55 7.33 21.20 -1.97
C PHE A 55 8.27 20.26 -2.69
N GLU A 56 8.74 20.65 -3.87
CA GLU A 56 9.68 19.84 -4.65
C GLU A 56 10.98 19.56 -3.87
N ASN A 57 11.42 18.32 -3.90
CA ASN A 57 12.66 17.86 -3.25
C ASN A 57 12.70 18.05 -1.73
N MET A 58 11.56 18.24 -1.07
CA MET A 58 11.47 18.33 0.38
C MET A 58 10.81 17.04 0.94
N PRO A 59 11.54 16.21 1.68
CA PRO A 59 10.96 15.05 2.34
C PRO A 59 10.19 15.44 3.59
N ILE A 60 9.17 14.66 3.92
CA ILE A 60 8.50 14.68 5.22
C ILE A 60 9.34 13.88 6.21
N THR A 61 9.48 14.39 7.42
CA THR A 61 10.09 13.67 8.54
C THR A 61 8.99 13.09 9.42
N ILE A 62 9.03 11.77 9.63
CA ILE A 62 8.13 11.03 10.52
C ILE A 62 8.94 10.58 11.72
N GLN A 63 8.44 10.85 12.91
CA GLN A 63 9.06 10.52 14.19
C GLN A 63 8.04 9.77 15.06
N ILE A 64 8.47 8.69 15.69
CA ILE A 64 7.65 7.92 16.62
C ILE A 64 8.24 8.08 18.01
N TYR A 65 7.39 8.44 18.97
CA TYR A 65 7.79 8.67 20.36
C TYR A 65 6.99 7.76 21.30
N HIS A 66 7.65 7.32 22.37
CA HIS A 66 7.03 6.73 23.55
C HIS A 66 7.61 7.38 24.81
N ASN A 67 6.76 7.85 25.73
CA ASN A 67 7.16 8.52 26.98
C ASN A 67 8.22 9.64 26.73
N SER A 68 8.06 10.45 25.69
CA SER A 68 8.98 11.51 25.23
C SER A 68 10.34 11.02 24.69
N ASN A 69 10.57 9.73 24.62
CA ASN A 69 11.75 9.15 23.98
C ASN A 69 11.47 8.92 22.50
N LEU A 70 12.45 9.26 21.64
CA LEU A 70 12.38 8.93 20.22
C LEU A 70 12.59 7.41 20.05
N VAL A 71 11.59 6.74 19.49
CA VAL A 71 11.58 5.29 19.23
C VAL A 71 12.11 5.01 17.82
N ASP A 72 11.58 5.74 16.83
CA ASP A 72 11.98 5.56 15.43
C ASP A 72 11.83 6.85 14.65
N VAL A 73 12.52 6.95 13.49
CA VAL A 73 12.49 8.11 12.62
C VAL A 73 12.73 7.71 11.17
N ALA A 74 11.95 8.32 10.25
CA ALA A 74 12.16 8.16 8.82
C ALA A 74 11.91 9.47 8.06
N GLN A 75 12.43 9.52 6.84
CA GLN A 75 12.08 10.54 5.86
C GLN A 75 11.43 9.87 4.66
N VAL A 76 10.35 10.48 4.16
CA VAL A 76 9.61 9.98 3.00
C VAL A 76 9.32 11.12 2.03
N THR A 77 9.38 10.84 0.74
CA THR A 77 9.01 11.79 -0.31
C THR A 77 7.50 11.80 -0.48
N VAL A 78 6.91 12.98 -0.56
CA VAL A 78 5.48 13.16 -0.88
C VAL A 78 5.25 12.81 -2.35
N ALA A 79 4.22 12.03 -2.62
CA ALA A 79 3.77 11.73 -3.97
C ALA A 79 3.17 12.96 -4.67
N GLN A 80 3.00 12.90 -6.00
CA GLN A 80 2.49 14.04 -6.79
C GLN A 80 1.04 14.44 -6.45
N ASP A 81 0.29 13.53 -5.85
CA ASP A 81 -1.08 13.76 -5.38
C ASP A 81 -1.16 14.30 -3.94
N GLY A 82 0.00 14.52 -3.30
CA GLY A 82 0.09 14.99 -1.93
C GLY A 82 0.06 13.88 -0.88
N THR A 83 -0.01 12.61 -1.26
CA THR A 83 -0.02 11.48 -0.33
C THR A 83 1.38 11.07 0.08
N PHE A 84 1.49 10.42 1.22
CA PHE A 84 2.68 9.70 1.65
C PHE A 84 2.29 8.49 2.52
N VAL A 85 3.10 7.45 2.44
CA VAL A 85 2.96 6.26 3.25
C VAL A 85 4.33 5.81 3.75
N LYS A 86 4.38 5.31 4.99
CA LYS A 86 5.59 4.74 5.57
C LYS A 86 5.26 3.70 6.61
N SER A 87 5.94 2.55 6.55
CA SER A 87 5.87 1.54 7.60
C SER A 87 7.13 1.54 8.47
N PHE A 88 6.93 1.20 9.74
CA PHE A 88 7.98 0.94 10.71
C PHE A 88 7.77 -0.45 11.28
N ASN A 89 8.83 -1.25 11.32
CA ASN A 89 8.75 -2.57 11.93
C ASN A 89 8.89 -2.44 13.45
N ALA A 90 7.81 -2.71 14.18
CA ALA A 90 7.77 -2.58 15.64
C ALA A 90 8.52 -3.74 16.31
N VAL A 91 9.84 -3.82 16.12
CA VAL A 91 10.73 -4.82 16.74
C VAL A 91 11.96 -4.17 17.37
N GLY A 92 12.48 -4.80 18.38
CA GLY A 92 13.74 -4.42 18.99
C GLY A 92 13.59 -3.62 20.28
N GLN A 93 14.72 -3.16 20.82
CA GLN A 93 14.79 -2.62 22.16
C GLN A 93 14.00 -1.31 22.37
N GLN A 94 13.85 -0.50 21.33
CA GLN A 94 13.05 0.74 21.39
C GLN A 94 11.53 0.48 21.38
N TRP A 95 11.11 -0.70 20.96
CA TRP A 95 9.71 -1.15 20.90
C TRP A 95 9.35 -2.11 22.05
N SER A 96 9.99 -1.96 23.22
CA SER A 96 9.85 -2.91 24.33
C SER A 96 8.83 -2.51 25.38
N GLU A 97 8.37 -1.28 25.42
CA GLU A 97 7.44 -0.77 26.41
C GLU A 97 6.02 -0.71 25.84
N GLU A 98 5.04 -1.25 26.58
CA GLU A 98 3.62 -1.17 26.23
C GLU A 98 3.05 0.21 26.51
N GLY A 99 2.02 0.61 25.75
CA GLY A 99 1.28 1.84 25.95
C GLY A 99 1.14 2.69 24.71
N THR A 100 0.78 3.95 24.92
CA THR A 100 0.50 4.92 23.86
C THR A 100 1.78 5.44 23.22
N TYR A 101 1.89 5.28 21.93
CA TYR A 101 2.95 5.84 21.08
C TYR A 101 2.39 7.04 20.31
N ILE A 102 3.23 8.06 20.14
CA ILE A 102 2.88 9.29 19.44
C ILE A 102 3.66 9.32 18.13
N ILE A 103 2.95 9.48 17.03
CA ILE A 103 3.54 9.75 15.72
C ILE A 103 3.49 11.26 15.49
N ARG A 104 4.64 11.85 15.21
CA ARG A 104 4.77 13.25 14.81
C ARG A 104 5.33 13.31 13.41
N VAL A 105 4.61 13.98 12.52
CA VAL A 105 5.01 14.21 11.14
C VAL A 105 5.28 15.70 10.95
N GLN A 106 6.44 16.03 10.39
CA GLN A 106 6.84 17.39 10.11
C GLN A 106 7.25 17.54 8.65
N TYR A 107 6.60 18.46 7.93
CA TYR A 107 6.92 18.81 6.55
C TYR A 107 7.66 20.14 6.47
N THR A 108 7.16 21.14 7.18
CA THR A 108 7.80 22.45 7.35
C THR A 108 7.84 22.81 8.84
N PRO A 109 8.50 23.90 9.25
CA PRO A 109 8.49 24.33 10.65
C PRO A 109 7.07 24.60 11.21
N THR A 110 6.09 24.88 10.35
CA THR A 110 4.71 25.22 10.71
C THR A 110 3.69 24.14 10.36
N GLN A 111 4.05 23.19 9.50
CA GLN A 111 3.18 22.08 9.10
C GLN A 111 3.60 20.83 9.87
N ILE A 112 2.89 20.57 10.94
CA ILE A 112 3.10 19.44 11.84
C ILE A 112 1.76 18.74 12.03
N GLY A 113 1.75 17.39 11.90
CA GLY A 113 0.64 16.53 12.24
C GLY A 113 1.03 15.56 13.34
N GLU A 114 0.08 15.18 14.18
CA GLU A 114 0.27 14.18 15.23
C GLU A 114 -0.92 13.22 15.27
N THR A 115 -0.62 11.94 15.53
CA THR A 115 -1.60 10.91 15.85
C THR A 115 -1.00 9.93 16.84
N THR A 116 -1.79 9.01 17.35
CA THR A 116 -1.36 8.04 18.37
C THR A 116 -1.85 6.64 18.04
N PHE A 117 -1.19 5.64 18.60
CA PHE A 117 -1.64 4.25 18.62
C PHE A 117 -1.23 3.58 19.92
N GLU A 118 -1.85 2.46 20.25
CA GLU A 118 -1.48 1.62 21.38
C GLU A 118 -0.58 0.48 20.92
N PHE A 119 0.47 0.20 21.70
CA PHE A 119 1.39 -0.90 21.43
C PHE A 119 1.41 -1.89 22.59
N PHE A 120 1.39 -3.18 22.25
CA PHE A 120 1.46 -4.28 23.21
C PHE A 120 2.61 -5.24 22.84
N SER A 121 3.29 -5.75 23.85
CA SER A 121 4.42 -6.68 23.69
C SER A 121 4.00 -8.13 23.38
N GLN A 122 2.69 -8.39 23.28
CA GLN A 122 2.19 -9.73 22.93
C GLN A 122 2.47 -10.05 21.46
N VAL A 123 2.99 -11.24 21.21
CA VAL A 123 3.20 -11.74 19.84
C VAL A 123 1.91 -12.35 19.33
N ILE A 124 1.38 -11.79 18.23
CA ILE A 124 0.28 -12.41 17.50
C ILE A 124 0.84 -13.53 16.59
N ASP A 125 0.07 -14.59 16.42
CA ASP A 125 0.42 -15.69 15.52
C ASP A 125 0.76 -15.19 14.12
N LYS A 126 1.90 -15.67 13.60
CA LYS A 126 2.43 -15.35 12.28
C LYS A 126 2.57 -16.61 11.46
N SER A 127 1.97 -16.63 10.29
CA SER A 127 2.08 -17.71 9.31
C SER A 127 2.84 -17.24 8.07
N SER A 128 3.78 -18.06 7.59
CA SER A 128 4.52 -17.78 6.34
C SER A 128 4.57 -19.03 5.49
N ALA A 129 4.27 -18.89 4.21
CA ALA A 129 4.30 -19.99 3.25
C ALA A 129 4.54 -19.51 1.83
N VAL A 130 4.65 -20.48 0.91
CA VAL A 130 4.61 -20.25 -0.54
C VAL A 130 3.34 -20.89 -1.05
N TYR A 131 2.58 -20.15 -1.83
CA TYR A 131 1.33 -20.60 -2.42
C TYR A 131 1.45 -20.75 -3.93
N PRO A 132 1.23 -21.95 -4.50
CA PRO A 132 1.26 -22.16 -5.95
C PRO A 132 -0.05 -21.64 -6.56
N VAL A 133 0.02 -20.51 -7.24
CA VAL A 133 -1.12 -19.87 -7.92
C VAL A 133 -1.27 -20.49 -9.31
N GLN A 134 -2.48 -20.94 -9.64
CA GLN A 134 -2.79 -21.54 -10.93
C GLN A 134 -3.11 -20.44 -11.96
N ILE A 135 -2.41 -20.48 -13.11
CA ILE A 135 -2.77 -19.69 -14.27
C ILE A 135 -3.66 -20.55 -15.16
N PRO A 136 -4.94 -20.18 -15.40
CA PRO A 136 -5.83 -20.96 -16.23
C PRO A 136 -5.22 -21.30 -17.60
N ASN A 137 -5.11 -22.59 -17.91
CA ASN A 137 -4.55 -23.14 -19.15
C ASN A 137 -3.04 -22.92 -19.37
N SER A 138 -2.26 -22.47 -18.35
CA SER A 138 -0.87 -22.07 -18.58
C SER A 138 0.15 -22.54 -17.54
N GLY A 139 -0.26 -23.18 -16.44
CA GLY A 139 0.66 -23.65 -15.40
C GLY A 139 0.48 -22.97 -14.06
N THR A 140 1.54 -22.90 -13.26
CA THR A 140 1.50 -22.30 -11.91
C THR A 140 2.72 -21.40 -11.71
N PHE A 141 2.59 -20.42 -10.80
CA PHE A 141 3.73 -19.69 -10.27
C PHE A 141 3.59 -19.55 -8.74
N ASP A 142 4.70 -19.35 -8.07
CA ASP A 142 4.75 -19.32 -6.62
C ASP A 142 4.65 -17.90 -6.07
N VAL A 143 3.69 -17.66 -5.19
CA VAL A 143 3.55 -16.42 -4.41
C VAL A 143 3.99 -16.71 -2.98
N GLY A 144 5.07 -16.08 -2.55
CA GLY A 144 5.46 -16.08 -1.14
C GLY A 144 4.56 -15.15 -0.34
N TYR A 145 4.07 -15.59 0.82
CA TYR A 145 3.32 -14.73 1.70
C TYR A 145 3.72 -14.88 3.15
N THR A 146 3.47 -13.83 3.92
CA THR A 146 3.48 -13.83 5.37
C THR A 146 2.25 -13.08 5.83
N ILE A 147 1.44 -13.70 6.69
CA ILE A 147 0.27 -13.06 7.28
C ILE A 147 0.41 -13.04 8.80
N ARG A 148 -0.03 -11.96 9.41
CA ARG A 148 -0.10 -11.77 10.84
C ARG A 148 -1.53 -11.40 11.23
N GLY A 149 -2.02 -11.96 12.34
CA GLY A 149 -3.38 -11.73 12.84
C GLY A 149 -4.45 -12.61 12.19
N GLY A 150 -4.05 -13.54 11.30
CA GLY A 150 -4.96 -14.43 10.60
C GLY A 150 -4.26 -15.45 9.73
N ASP A 151 -4.99 -16.04 8.78
CA ASP A 151 -4.53 -17.06 7.85
C ASP A 151 -4.95 -16.74 6.40
N VAL A 152 -4.12 -17.16 5.44
CA VAL A 152 -4.47 -17.20 4.00
C VAL A 152 -5.06 -18.57 3.68
N THR A 153 -6.27 -18.58 3.14
CA THR A 153 -6.97 -19.81 2.77
C THR A 153 -6.78 -20.17 1.30
N VAL A 154 -6.83 -19.18 0.42
CA VAL A 154 -6.76 -19.37 -1.04
C VAL A 154 -6.07 -18.14 -1.66
N ILE A 155 -5.28 -18.37 -2.72
CA ILE A 155 -4.82 -17.33 -3.64
C ILE A 155 -5.18 -17.79 -5.05
N ASP A 156 -6.11 -17.09 -5.68
CA ASP A 156 -6.57 -17.35 -7.05
C ASP A 156 -6.17 -16.23 -8.00
N MET A 157 -6.00 -16.58 -9.28
CA MET A 157 -5.72 -15.64 -10.36
C MET A 157 -6.97 -15.31 -11.14
N ASN A 158 -7.26 -14.02 -11.29
CA ASN A 158 -8.24 -13.53 -12.25
C ASN A 158 -7.51 -12.89 -13.46
N GLN A 159 -7.47 -13.62 -14.58
CA GLN A 159 -6.78 -13.17 -15.79
C GLN A 159 -7.46 -11.98 -16.46
N ASP A 160 -8.79 -11.90 -16.41
CA ASP A 160 -9.54 -10.82 -17.05
C ASP A 160 -9.29 -9.46 -16.40
N ARG A 161 -8.97 -9.48 -15.11
CA ARG A 161 -8.67 -8.29 -14.30
C ARG A 161 -7.18 -8.09 -14.02
N TYR A 162 -6.33 -9.00 -14.45
CA TYR A 162 -4.91 -9.05 -14.09
C TYR A 162 -4.69 -8.98 -12.58
N SER A 163 -5.47 -9.75 -11.82
CA SER A 163 -5.47 -9.64 -10.36
C SER A 163 -5.26 -10.98 -9.67
N LEU A 164 -4.69 -10.91 -8.45
CA LEU A 164 -4.66 -11.99 -7.47
C LEU A 164 -5.79 -11.75 -6.47
N LEU A 165 -6.66 -12.72 -6.32
CA LEU A 165 -7.72 -12.72 -5.33
C LEU A 165 -7.34 -13.63 -4.17
N ILE A 166 -7.18 -13.06 -2.99
CA ILE A 166 -6.69 -13.73 -1.80
C ILE A 166 -7.82 -13.81 -0.78
N LYS A 167 -8.14 -15.02 -0.33
CA LYS A 167 -9.09 -15.24 0.75
C LYS A 167 -8.33 -15.36 2.07
N THR A 168 -8.70 -14.54 3.03
CA THR A 168 -8.11 -14.49 4.37
C THR A 168 -9.15 -14.83 5.43
N THR A 169 -8.66 -15.13 6.62
CA THR A 169 -9.45 -15.22 7.85
C THR A 169 -8.71 -14.41 8.91
N MET A 170 -9.12 -13.14 9.09
CA MET A 170 -8.49 -12.25 10.07
C MET A 170 -9.21 -12.34 11.41
N ASN A 171 -8.48 -12.74 12.44
CA ASN A 171 -8.95 -12.89 13.82
C ASN A 171 -8.53 -11.70 14.70
N ALA A 172 -7.61 -10.89 14.21
CA ALA A 172 -7.12 -9.66 14.82
C ALA A 172 -6.59 -8.73 13.72
N ASN A 173 -6.36 -7.47 14.05
CA ASN A 173 -5.66 -6.55 13.16
C ASN A 173 -4.24 -7.04 12.91
N GLY A 174 -3.75 -6.87 11.69
CA GLY A 174 -2.45 -7.36 11.29
C GLY A 174 -2.04 -6.89 9.91
N ASN A 175 -1.30 -7.73 9.19
CA ASN A 175 -0.87 -7.41 7.82
C ASN A 175 -0.65 -8.66 6.98
N LEU A 176 -0.72 -8.49 5.67
CA LEU A 176 -0.36 -9.47 4.66
C LEU A 176 0.85 -8.94 3.88
N ILE A 177 1.95 -9.67 3.91
CA ILE A 177 3.11 -9.41 3.07
C ILE A 177 3.06 -10.40 1.91
N LEU A 178 3.15 -9.90 0.69
CA LEU A 178 3.21 -10.70 -0.53
C LEU A 178 4.54 -10.48 -1.24
N LYS A 179 5.20 -11.56 -1.60
CA LYS A 179 6.38 -11.58 -2.47
C LYS A 179 5.94 -12.02 -3.87
N LEU A 180 5.79 -11.05 -4.76
CA LEU A 180 5.22 -11.20 -6.09
C LEU A 180 6.35 -11.40 -7.12
N PRO A 181 6.39 -12.53 -7.87
CA PRO A 181 7.38 -12.75 -8.91
C PRO A 181 7.07 -11.90 -10.14
N ARG A 182 7.98 -10.98 -10.48
CA ARG A 182 7.80 -9.99 -11.56
C ARG A 182 7.61 -10.59 -12.94
N GLU A 183 8.19 -11.76 -13.17
CA GLU A 183 8.04 -12.48 -14.44
C GLU A 183 6.62 -13.03 -14.65
N SER A 184 5.88 -13.31 -13.56
CA SER A 184 4.55 -13.92 -13.64
C SER A 184 3.43 -12.94 -13.33
N PHE A 185 3.67 -11.98 -12.43
CA PHE A 185 2.69 -11.00 -12.00
C PHE A 185 3.36 -9.70 -11.59
N ASP A 186 3.02 -8.59 -12.26
CA ASP A 186 3.59 -7.28 -11.93
C ASP A 186 2.64 -6.13 -12.31
N ALA A 187 2.98 -4.92 -11.87
CA ALA A 187 2.38 -3.67 -12.29
C ALA A 187 3.45 -2.81 -12.99
N GLN A 188 3.34 -2.67 -14.31
CA GLN A 188 4.27 -1.88 -15.13
C GLN A 188 3.50 -1.10 -16.21
N SER A 189 4.03 0.05 -16.60
CA SER A 189 3.60 0.83 -17.76
C SER A 189 4.81 1.37 -18.48
N ASP A 190 4.90 1.14 -19.79
CA ASP A 190 6.02 1.57 -20.64
C ASP A 190 7.40 1.14 -20.12
N GLY A 191 7.49 -0.07 -19.53
CA GLY A 191 8.73 -0.63 -18.98
C GLY A 191 9.18 0.01 -17.67
N LYS A 192 8.32 0.77 -17.02
CA LYS A 192 8.54 1.35 -15.68
C LYS A 192 7.59 0.74 -14.68
N ASP A 193 8.06 0.62 -13.45
CA ASP A 193 7.21 0.17 -12.34
C ASP A 193 6.04 1.13 -12.13
N ASN A 194 4.87 0.56 -11.96
CA ASN A 194 3.64 1.26 -11.62
C ASN A 194 3.14 0.73 -10.26
N THR A 195 2.20 1.44 -9.63
CA THR A 195 1.57 1.01 -8.39
C THR A 195 0.56 -0.11 -8.65
N PHE A 196 0.48 -1.07 -7.72
CA PHE A 196 -0.66 -2.00 -7.66
C PHE A 196 -1.89 -1.25 -7.15
N ILE A 197 -3.07 -1.77 -7.45
CA ILE A 197 -4.30 -1.36 -6.79
C ILE A 197 -4.69 -2.47 -5.83
N ILE A 198 -4.88 -2.12 -4.56
CA ILE A 198 -5.27 -3.07 -3.52
C ILE A 198 -6.70 -2.78 -3.11
N LEU A 199 -7.53 -3.81 -3.16
CA LEU A 199 -8.94 -3.75 -2.76
C LEU A 199 -9.19 -4.77 -1.65
N ILE A 200 -9.97 -4.40 -0.62
CA ILE A 200 -10.32 -5.27 0.50
C ILE A 200 -11.83 -5.31 0.69
N SER A 201 -12.36 -6.50 1.01
CA SER A 201 -13.75 -6.70 1.41
C SER A 201 -13.85 -7.54 2.69
N LYS A 202 -14.75 -7.13 3.59
CA LYS A 202 -15.11 -7.87 4.82
C LYS A 202 -16.26 -8.85 4.61
N GLU A 203 -16.97 -8.76 3.49
CA GLU A 203 -18.19 -9.52 3.28
C GLU A 203 -18.05 -10.59 2.20
N ASN A 204 -18.29 -10.26 0.96
CA ASN A 204 -18.34 -11.17 -0.16
C ASN A 204 -17.25 -10.83 -1.18
N ASN A 205 -17.16 -11.67 -2.21
CA ASN A 205 -16.29 -11.43 -3.35
C ASN A 205 -17.04 -10.72 -4.50
N GLU A 206 -17.97 -9.82 -4.16
CA GLU A 206 -18.70 -9.03 -5.16
C GLU A 206 -18.02 -7.67 -5.35
N PRO A 207 -17.93 -7.14 -6.58
CA PRO A 207 -17.17 -5.91 -6.87
C PRO A 207 -17.58 -4.70 -6.04
N GLU A 208 -18.85 -4.58 -5.68
CA GLU A 208 -19.40 -3.49 -4.86
C GLU A 208 -18.99 -3.52 -3.38
N ASP A 209 -18.53 -4.66 -2.89
CA ASP A 209 -18.14 -4.86 -1.50
C ASP A 209 -16.66 -4.47 -1.26
N PHE A 210 -15.90 -4.19 -2.32
CA PHE A 210 -14.48 -3.88 -2.21
C PHE A 210 -14.23 -2.38 -2.05
N ALA A 211 -13.35 -2.05 -1.08
CA ALA A 211 -12.81 -0.71 -0.89
C ALA A 211 -11.31 -0.69 -1.20
N GLN A 212 -10.85 0.37 -1.86
CA GLN A 212 -9.42 0.57 -2.11
C GLN A 212 -8.71 0.95 -0.82
N VAL A 213 -7.55 0.34 -0.59
CA VAL A 213 -6.67 0.62 0.55
C VAL A 213 -5.26 0.92 0.08
N GLU A 214 -4.53 1.65 0.91
CA GLU A 214 -3.11 1.91 0.69
C GLU A 214 -2.27 0.69 1.09
N TYR A 215 -1.11 0.55 0.45
CA TYR A 215 -0.10 -0.46 0.75
C TYR A 215 1.29 0.15 0.73
N GLU A 216 2.29 -0.55 1.26
CA GLU A 216 3.68 -0.16 1.12
C GLU A 216 4.46 -1.20 0.33
N GLU A 217 5.29 -0.76 -0.62
CA GLU A 217 6.29 -1.60 -1.26
C GLU A 217 7.55 -1.60 -0.40
N ILE A 218 7.76 -2.68 0.36
CA ILE A 218 8.84 -2.77 1.35
C ILE A 218 10.16 -3.26 0.76
N ALA A 219 10.12 -3.91 -0.41
CA ALA A 219 11.31 -4.30 -1.15
C ALA A 219 11.01 -4.50 -2.64
N THR A 220 11.96 -4.06 -3.48
CA THR A 220 11.92 -4.23 -4.94
C THR A 220 13.26 -4.77 -5.44
N SER A 221 13.20 -5.81 -6.25
CA SER A 221 14.33 -6.39 -6.95
C SER A 221 13.98 -6.66 -8.42
N PRO A 222 14.93 -7.03 -9.29
CA PRO A 222 14.60 -7.45 -10.64
C PRO A 222 13.69 -8.67 -10.75
N GLU A 223 13.66 -9.52 -9.72
CA GLU A 223 12.93 -10.80 -9.71
C GLU A 223 11.59 -10.71 -8.97
N TYR A 224 11.50 -9.87 -7.93
CA TYR A 224 10.35 -9.81 -7.03
C TYR A 224 10.03 -8.38 -6.61
N ARG A 225 8.75 -8.13 -6.39
CA ARG A 225 8.26 -6.99 -5.59
C ARG A 225 7.62 -7.53 -4.33
N THR A 226 7.97 -6.92 -3.19
CA THR A 226 7.40 -7.30 -1.90
C THR A 226 6.56 -6.15 -1.38
N ILE A 227 5.27 -6.42 -1.25
CA ILE A 227 4.28 -5.43 -0.79
C ILE A 227 3.73 -5.84 0.58
N LEU A 228 3.44 -4.83 1.40
CA LEU A 228 2.82 -4.97 2.70
C LEU A 228 1.44 -4.32 2.64
N ILE A 229 0.41 -5.08 2.98
CA ILE A 229 -1.00 -4.70 2.97
C ILE A 229 -1.50 -4.76 4.41
N PRO A 230 -1.90 -3.63 5.02
CA PRO A 230 -2.56 -3.64 6.33
C PRO A 230 -3.90 -4.33 6.24
N LEU A 231 -4.21 -5.15 7.26
CA LEU A 231 -5.49 -5.86 7.36
C LEU A 231 -6.10 -5.65 8.74
N GLU A 232 -7.42 -5.51 8.78
CA GLU A 232 -8.20 -5.41 10.01
C GLU A 232 -8.86 -6.73 10.37
N GLU A 233 -9.26 -6.86 11.62
CA GLU A 233 -10.13 -7.97 12.04
C GLU A 233 -11.39 -8.04 11.18
N GLY A 234 -11.68 -9.25 10.69
CA GLY A 234 -12.83 -9.52 9.84
C GLY A 234 -12.61 -9.32 8.34
N ASP A 235 -11.45 -8.84 7.87
CA ASP A 235 -11.12 -8.79 6.45
C ASP A 235 -11.08 -10.21 5.87
N LYS A 236 -11.81 -10.43 4.75
CA LYS A 236 -12.00 -11.76 4.16
C LYS A 236 -11.39 -11.90 2.78
N TRP A 237 -11.37 -10.82 2.01
CA TRP A 237 -10.91 -10.83 0.64
C TRP A 237 -9.97 -9.67 0.38
N VAL A 238 -8.85 -9.99 -0.25
CA VAL A 238 -7.87 -9.00 -0.73
C VAL A 238 -7.69 -9.24 -2.22
N GLU A 239 -7.92 -8.22 -3.04
CA GLU A 239 -7.61 -8.26 -4.47
C GLU A 239 -6.43 -7.35 -4.75
N VAL A 240 -5.37 -7.93 -5.34
CA VAL A 240 -4.19 -7.22 -5.80
C VAL A 240 -4.24 -7.13 -7.31
N ILE A 241 -4.42 -5.95 -7.87
CA ILE A 241 -4.55 -5.71 -9.31
C ILE A 241 -3.20 -5.20 -9.84
N GLY A 242 -2.66 -5.93 -10.82
CA GLY A 242 -1.47 -5.55 -11.58
C GLY A 242 -1.82 -4.99 -12.95
N THR A 243 -0.84 -4.97 -13.85
CA THR A 243 -1.04 -4.55 -15.24
C THR A 243 -0.83 -5.68 -16.24
N TYR A 244 -0.19 -6.77 -15.83
CA TYR A 244 -0.04 -7.95 -16.66
C TYR A 244 0.14 -9.23 -15.83
N VAL A 245 -0.19 -10.34 -16.48
CA VAL A 245 0.10 -11.70 -16.04
C VAL A 245 0.70 -12.41 -17.24
N ILE A 246 1.94 -12.88 -17.13
CA ILE A 246 2.57 -13.68 -18.16
C ILE A 246 2.41 -15.15 -17.79
N PRO A 247 1.72 -15.97 -18.60
CA PRO A 247 1.81 -17.40 -18.48
C PRO A 247 3.27 -17.82 -18.69
N GLU A 248 3.88 -18.54 -17.76
CA GLU A 248 5.10 -19.26 -18.05
C GLU A 248 4.80 -20.24 -19.22
N PHE A 249 5.15 -19.83 -20.41
CA PHE A 249 5.33 -20.81 -21.49
C PHE A 249 6.55 -21.61 -21.10
N GLY A 250 6.33 -22.70 -20.37
CA GLY A 250 7.39 -23.53 -19.88
C GLY A 250 8.38 -23.86 -20.99
N SER A 251 9.64 -24.10 -20.63
CA SER A 251 10.75 -24.47 -21.51
C SER A 251 10.39 -25.51 -22.58
N VAL A 252 9.33 -26.27 -22.38
CA VAL A 252 8.72 -27.21 -23.33
C VAL A 252 8.21 -26.53 -24.59
N VAL A 253 7.56 -25.35 -24.51
CA VAL A 253 7.07 -24.63 -25.71
C VAL A 253 8.23 -24.09 -26.54
N ILE A 254 9.29 -23.61 -25.87
CA ILE A 254 10.52 -23.17 -26.55
C ILE A 254 11.17 -24.36 -27.26
N ILE A 255 11.26 -25.52 -26.63
CA ILE A 255 11.79 -26.76 -27.22
C ILE A 255 10.94 -27.17 -28.43
N ILE A 256 9.61 -27.19 -28.30
CA ILE A 256 8.70 -27.52 -29.40
C ILE A 256 8.88 -26.54 -30.57
N LEU A 257 9.00 -25.24 -30.29
CA LEU A 257 9.23 -24.21 -31.32
C LEU A 257 10.56 -24.43 -32.01
N VAL A 258 11.63 -24.68 -31.27
CA VAL A 258 12.98 -24.95 -31.83
C VAL A 258 12.95 -26.22 -32.69
N VAL A 259 12.30 -27.28 -32.22
CA VAL A 259 12.16 -28.53 -32.99
C VAL A 259 11.34 -28.31 -34.28
N ALA A 260 10.23 -27.57 -34.19
CA ALA A 260 9.38 -27.27 -35.33
C ALA A 260 10.12 -26.44 -36.39
N VAL A 261 10.82 -25.38 -35.97
CA VAL A 261 11.62 -24.52 -36.86
C VAL A 261 12.78 -25.30 -37.49
N SER A 262 13.51 -26.10 -36.69
CA SER A 262 14.60 -26.94 -37.19
C SER A 262 14.11 -27.97 -38.21
N SER A 263 12.98 -28.61 -37.93
CA SER A 263 12.35 -29.56 -38.86
C SER A 263 11.93 -28.90 -40.18
N ALA A 264 11.35 -27.70 -40.11
CA ALA A 264 10.96 -26.93 -41.29
C ALA A 264 12.17 -26.56 -42.17
N ILE A 265 13.30 -26.20 -41.57
CA ILE A 265 14.55 -25.87 -42.27
C ILE A 265 15.13 -27.13 -42.94
N ILE A 266 15.14 -28.29 -42.30
CA ILE A 266 15.64 -29.54 -42.83
C ILE A 266 14.79 -29.98 -44.03
N ILE A 267 13.46 -29.94 -43.92
CA ILE A 267 12.53 -30.28 -45.00
C ILE A 267 12.66 -29.34 -46.17
N SER A 268 12.85 -28.05 -45.92
CA SER A 268 13.08 -27.04 -46.97
C SER A 268 14.36 -27.33 -47.78
N LYS A 269 15.46 -27.64 -47.08
CA LYS A 269 16.74 -27.99 -47.75
C LYS A 269 16.66 -29.31 -48.54
N SER A 270 15.94 -30.31 -48.04
CA SER A 270 15.80 -31.60 -48.73
C SER A 270 15.02 -31.48 -50.05
N ARG A 271 14.06 -30.56 -50.18
CA ARG A 271 13.31 -30.29 -51.39
C ARG A 271 14.14 -29.60 -52.49
N PHE A 272 15.18 -28.85 -52.14
CA PHE A 272 16.10 -28.22 -53.10
C PHE A 272 17.16 -29.18 -53.64
N SER A 273 17.45 -30.30 -52.95
CA SER A 273 18.46 -31.27 -53.38
C SER A 273 17.97 -32.26 -54.45
N VAL A 274 16.68 -32.34 -54.75
CA VAL A 274 16.08 -33.33 -55.69
C VAL A 274 15.93 -32.81 -57.14
N ARG A 275 16.43 -31.62 -57.46
CA ARG A 275 16.30 -30.99 -58.80
C ARG A 275 17.59 -30.88 -59.63
N TYR A 276 18.55 -31.78 -59.42
CA TYR A 276 19.71 -31.94 -60.36
C TYR A 276 19.98 -33.43 -60.62
N ASN A 277 19.20 -33.99 -61.58
CA ASN A 277 19.57 -35.07 -62.42
C ASN A 277 18.77 -34.97 -63.72
#